data_40f72e6bc60785f4329df553654e58dd
#
_entry.id   40f72e6bc60785f4329df553654e58dd
#
_cell.length_a   1.000
_cell.length_b   1.000
_cell.length_c   1.000
_cell.angle_alpha   90.00
_cell.angle_beta   90.00
_cell.angle_gamma   90.00
#
_symmetry.space_group_name_H-M   'P 1'
#
loop_
_entity.id
_entity.type
_entity.pdbx_description
1 polymer ?
#
loop_
_entity_poly.entity_id
_entity_poly.type
_entity_poly.pdbx_seq_one_letter_code
_entity_poly.pdbx_strand_id
1 'polypeptide(L)'
;MLSVQIENIGDLAVVECEGRIVGSEAAFKLREAVTSQRDARTVVLDLSEVRAIEGSGLGMLVFLQRWAYDHDIRLKLFNPTKSVQDRLEHAG
;
A
#
# COMPACT_ATOMS: atom_id res chain seq x y z
N MET A 1 8.46 12.19 -1.27
CA MET A 1 7.78 11.91 -2.54
C MET A 1 7.61 10.42 -2.74
N LEU A 2 6.51 10.01 -3.32
CA LEU A 2 6.20 8.60 -3.54
C LEU A 2 6.05 8.32 -5.03
N SER A 3 6.70 7.28 -5.48
CA SER A 3 6.59 6.78 -6.84
C SER A 3 5.92 5.41 -6.79
N VAL A 4 4.96 5.17 -7.69
CA VAL A 4 4.18 3.93 -7.69
C VAL A 4 4.16 3.35 -9.09
N GLN A 5 4.40 2.05 -9.21
CA GLN A 5 4.27 1.31 -10.46
C GLN A 5 3.38 0.10 -10.24
N ILE A 6 2.56 -0.21 -11.22
CA ILE A 6 1.60 -1.30 -11.10
C ILE A 6 1.86 -2.33 -12.19
N GLU A 7 1.92 -3.59 -11.79
CA GLU A 7 2.04 -4.70 -12.72
C GLU A 7 0.89 -5.67 -12.48
N ASN A 8 0.20 -6.04 -13.55
CA ASN A 8 -0.92 -6.97 -13.45
C ASN A 8 -0.56 -8.31 -14.08
N ILE A 9 -0.75 -9.39 -13.32
CA ILE A 9 -0.46 -10.75 -13.77
C ILE A 9 -1.69 -11.58 -13.45
N GLY A 10 -2.54 -11.83 -14.46
CA GLY A 10 -3.80 -12.51 -14.21
C GLY A 10 -4.67 -11.71 -13.27
N ASP A 11 -5.11 -12.33 -12.18
CA ASP A 11 -5.92 -11.66 -11.16
C ASP A 11 -5.07 -11.11 -10.00
N LEU A 12 -3.75 -11.04 -10.19
CA LEU A 12 -2.82 -10.49 -9.22
C LEU A 12 -2.36 -9.11 -9.67
N ALA A 13 -2.44 -8.14 -8.80
CA ALA A 13 -1.89 -6.81 -9.02
C ALA A 13 -0.74 -6.57 -8.05
N VAL A 14 0.42 -6.19 -8.57
CA VAL A 14 1.56 -5.84 -7.74
C VAL A 14 1.73 -4.33 -7.82
N VAL A 15 1.63 -3.66 -6.68
CA VAL A 15 1.77 -2.22 -6.57
C VAL A 15 3.13 -1.95 -5.91
N GLU A 16 4.09 -1.56 -6.72
CA GLU A 16 5.44 -1.29 -6.24
C GLU A 16 5.56 0.16 -5.83
N CYS A 17 5.95 0.39 -4.58
CA CYS A 17 6.08 1.72 -4.02
C CYS A 17 7.56 2.03 -3.78
N GLU A 18 7.95 3.26 -4.07
CA GLU A 18 9.31 3.70 -3.84
C GLU A 18 9.31 5.11 -3.25
N GLY A 19 10.04 5.30 -2.17
CA GLY A 19 10.19 6.61 -1.56
C GLY A 19 9.58 6.67 -0.18
N ARG A 20 8.72 7.69 0.05
CA ARG A 20 8.19 7.95 1.39
C ARG A 20 6.67 8.09 1.30
N ILE A 21 5.98 7.36 2.17
CA ILE A 21 4.52 7.47 2.27
C ILE A 21 4.22 8.41 3.45
N VAL A 22 4.49 9.68 3.23
CA VAL A 22 4.32 10.73 4.22
C VAL A 22 3.56 11.88 3.57
N GLY A 23 2.53 12.36 4.24
CA GLY A 23 1.74 13.48 3.74
C GLY A 23 0.54 13.03 2.92
N SER A 24 -0.39 13.96 2.72
CA SER A 24 -1.67 13.66 2.07
C SER A 24 -1.52 13.34 0.59
N GLU A 25 -0.54 13.96 -0.09
CA GLU A 25 -0.34 13.69 -1.51
C GLU A 25 0.13 12.26 -1.74
N ALA A 26 1.07 11.78 -0.92
CA ALA A 26 1.54 10.40 -1.01
C ALA A 26 0.41 9.42 -0.65
N ALA A 27 -0.34 9.73 0.41
CA ALA A 27 -1.46 8.88 0.80
C ALA A 27 -2.50 8.78 -0.32
N PHE A 28 -2.81 9.90 -0.97
CA PHE A 28 -3.76 9.91 -2.07
C PHE A 28 -3.25 9.08 -3.26
N LYS A 29 -1.98 9.23 -3.59
CA LYS A 29 -1.37 8.46 -4.68
C LYS A 29 -1.46 6.96 -4.41
N LEU A 30 -1.17 6.56 -3.19
CA LEU A 30 -1.28 5.16 -2.79
C LEU A 30 -2.71 4.67 -2.88
N ARG A 31 -3.65 5.46 -2.41
CA ARG A 31 -5.07 5.13 -2.48
C ARG A 31 -5.51 4.88 -3.92
N GLU A 32 -5.16 5.80 -4.83
CA GLU A 32 -5.56 5.68 -6.22
C GLU A 32 -4.97 4.44 -6.87
N ALA A 33 -3.72 4.13 -6.55
CA ALA A 33 -3.06 2.97 -7.12
C ALA A 33 -3.76 1.67 -6.70
N VAL A 34 -4.08 1.54 -5.42
CA VAL A 34 -4.69 0.31 -4.91
C VAL A 34 -6.16 0.20 -5.28
N THR A 35 -6.92 1.28 -5.11
CA THR A 35 -8.37 1.22 -5.36
C THR A 35 -8.71 1.11 -6.84
N SER A 36 -7.76 1.38 -7.74
CA SER A 36 -7.98 1.17 -9.16
C SER A 36 -7.92 -0.32 -9.55
N GLN A 37 -7.47 -1.19 -8.64
CA GLN A 37 -7.29 -2.62 -8.93
C GLN A 37 -8.53 -3.44 -8.55
N ARG A 38 -9.69 -3.02 -9.01
CA ARG A 38 -10.96 -3.64 -8.60
C ARG A 38 -11.16 -5.04 -9.13
N ASP A 39 -10.51 -5.37 -10.25
CA ASP A 39 -10.66 -6.69 -10.87
C ASP A 39 -9.65 -7.70 -10.35
N ALA A 40 -8.72 -7.28 -9.51
CA ALA A 40 -7.75 -8.17 -8.93
C ALA A 40 -8.37 -8.95 -7.77
N ARG A 41 -7.97 -10.19 -7.60
CA ARG A 41 -8.33 -10.97 -6.42
C ARG A 41 -7.33 -10.75 -5.30
N THR A 42 -6.08 -10.47 -5.67
CA THR A 42 -5.01 -10.22 -4.72
C THR A 42 -4.25 -8.99 -5.17
N VAL A 43 -4.01 -8.09 -4.23
CA VAL A 43 -3.15 -6.93 -4.44
C VAL A 43 -1.96 -7.06 -3.50
N VAL A 44 -0.77 -7.10 -4.05
CA VAL A 44 0.46 -7.12 -3.27
C VAL A 44 1.02 -5.71 -3.28
N LEU A 45 1.16 -5.14 -2.11
CA LEU A 45 1.75 -3.83 -1.94
C LEU A 45 3.21 -4.03 -1.56
N ASP A 46 4.09 -3.80 -2.52
CA ASP A 46 5.52 -4.02 -2.32
C ASP A 46 6.13 -2.78 -1.69
N LEU A 47 6.56 -2.91 -0.45
CA LEU A 47 7.10 -1.82 0.36
C LEU A 47 8.63 -1.92 0.51
N SER A 48 9.28 -2.76 -0.27
CA SER A 48 10.71 -2.99 -0.09
C SER A 48 11.56 -1.74 -0.34
N GLU A 49 11.06 -0.79 -1.13
CA GLU A 49 11.75 0.46 -1.42
C GLU A 49 11.13 1.66 -0.71
N VAL A 50 10.30 1.43 0.29
CA VAL A 50 9.68 2.50 1.06
C VAL A 50 10.52 2.75 2.30
N ARG A 51 11.02 3.99 2.43
CA ARG A 51 11.92 4.34 3.52
C ARG A 51 11.22 4.88 4.76
N ALA A 52 10.00 5.38 4.60
CA ALA A 52 9.25 5.92 5.73
C ALA A 52 7.76 5.87 5.47
N ILE A 53 6.99 5.69 6.53
CA ILE A 53 5.55 5.78 6.49
C ILE A 53 5.09 6.42 7.79
N GLU A 54 4.31 7.48 7.70
CA GLU A 54 3.86 8.22 8.88
C GLU A 54 2.55 8.93 8.61
N GLY A 55 1.85 9.24 9.70
CA GLY A 55 0.66 10.09 9.66
C GLY A 55 -0.41 9.57 8.70
N SER A 56 -0.77 10.39 7.71
CA SER A 56 -1.82 10.03 6.76
C SER A 56 -1.48 8.79 5.95
N GLY A 57 -0.18 8.48 5.78
CA GLY A 57 0.22 7.25 5.10
C GLY A 57 -0.19 6.01 5.88
N LEU A 58 0.03 6.03 7.21
CA LEU A 58 -0.42 4.92 8.06
C LEU A 58 -1.94 4.79 8.04
N GLY A 59 -2.63 5.91 8.18
CA GLY A 59 -4.09 5.90 8.11
C GLY A 59 -4.61 5.35 6.79
N MET A 60 -3.91 5.67 5.70
CA MET A 60 -4.30 5.18 4.39
C MET A 60 -4.14 3.66 4.29
N LEU A 61 -3.07 3.10 4.86
CA LEU A 61 -2.92 1.64 4.85
C LEU A 61 -4.05 0.96 5.61
N VAL A 62 -4.46 1.52 6.74
CA VAL A 62 -5.59 0.98 7.50
C VAL A 62 -6.87 1.05 6.66
N PHE A 63 -7.09 2.19 6.01
CA PHE A 63 -8.24 2.35 5.13
C PHE A 63 -8.23 1.31 4.00
N LEU A 64 -7.07 1.11 3.37
CA LEU A 64 -6.97 0.19 2.24
C LEU A 64 -7.20 -1.26 2.63
N GLN A 65 -6.80 -1.64 3.85
CA GLN A 65 -7.10 -2.99 4.31
C GLN A 65 -8.59 -3.21 4.46
N ARG A 66 -9.31 -2.21 4.97
CA ARG A 66 -10.76 -2.30 5.08
C ARG A 66 -11.41 -2.28 3.71
N TRP A 67 -10.94 -1.41 2.83
CA TRP A 67 -11.46 -1.33 1.47
C TRP A 67 -11.32 -2.69 0.76
N ALA A 68 -10.17 -3.31 0.88
CA ALA A 68 -9.92 -4.61 0.25
C ALA A 68 -10.85 -5.67 0.81
N TYR A 69 -11.01 -5.69 2.13
CA TYR A 69 -11.90 -6.64 2.77
C TYR A 69 -13.33 -6.47 2.25
N ASP A 70 -13.79 -5.23 2.15
CA ASP A 70 -15.15 -4.94 1.69
C ASP A 70 -15.37 -5.31 0.22
N HIS A 71 -14.30 -5.41 -0.56
CA HIS A 71 -14.37 -5.74 -2.00
C HIS A 71 -13.92 -7.16 -2.30
N ASP A 72 -13.74 -7.99 -1.27
CA ASP A 72 -13.28 -9.38 -1.40
C ASP A 72 -11.94 -9.48 -2.11
N ILE A 73 -11.08 -8.51 -1.86
CA ILE A 73 -9.72 -8.48 -2.40
C ILE A 73 -8.75 -8.78 -1.26
N ARG A 74 -7.79 -9.65 -1.50
CA ARG A 74 -6.75 -9.95 -0.53
C ARG A 74 -5.62 -8.94 -0.71
N LEU A 75 -5.40 -8.13 0.30
CA LEU A 75 -4.31 -7.15 0.28
C LEU A 75 -3.17 -7.66 1.14
N LYS A 76 -2.00 -7.78 0.54
CA LYS A 76 -0.81 -8.26 1.23
C LYS A 76 0.28 -7.20 1.19
N LEU A 77 0.92 -6.97 2.33
CA LEU A 77 2.07 -6.09 2.42
C LEU A 77 3.32 -6.96 2.26
N PHE A 78 4.13 -6.64 1.28
CA PHE A 78 5.31 -7.44 0.96
C PHE A 78 6.58 -6.71 1.32
N ASN A 79 7.42 -7.37 2.09
CA ASN A 79 8.82 -6.99 2.37
C ASN A 79 8.97 -5.54 2.87
N PRO A 80 8.21 -5.12 3.89
CA PRO A 80 8.41 -3.78 4.45
C PRO A 80 9.81 -3.68 5.06
N THR A 81 10.43 -2.51 4.93
CA THR A 81 11.71 -2.27 5.59
C THR A 81 11.48 -2.32 7.10
N LYS A 82 12.56 -2.51 7.86
CA LYS A 82 12.44 -2.60 9.30
C LYS A 82 11.80 -1.35 9.90
N SER A 83 12.19 -0.19 9.41
CA SER A 83 11.65 1.08 9.87
C SER A 83 10.13 1.16 9.62
N VAL A 84 9.68 0.73 8.44
CA VAL A 84 8.25 0.71 8.12
C VAL A 84 7.53 -0.34 8.96
N GLN A 85 8.13 -1.51 9.11
CA GLN A 85 7.54 -2.58 9.91
C GLN A 85 7.33 -2.14 11.35
N ASP A 86 8.32 -1.45 11.93
CA ASP A 86 8.21 -0.95 13.30
C ASP A 86 7.03 0.01 13.44
N ARG A 87 6.84 0.89 12.45
CA ARG A 87 5.72 1.83 12.49
C ARG A 87 4.39 1.11 12.37
N LEU A 88 4.31 0.10 11.51
CA LEU A 88 3.07 -0.66 11.34
C LEU A 88 2.71 -1.43 12.62
N GLU A 89 3.69 -2.00 13.29
CA GLU A 89 3.46 -2.74 14.53
C GLU A 89 2.99 -1.84 15.66
N HIS A 90 3.41 -0.58 15.67
CA HIS A 90 3.03 0.35 16.72
C HIS A 90 1.78 1.16 16.38
N ALA A 91 1.28 1.05 15.16
CA ALA A 91 0.10 1.80 14.75
C ALA A 91 -1.19 1.13 15.17
N GLY A 92 -1.08 -0.10 15.53
CA GLY A 92 -2.16 -0.90 15.78
C GLY A 92 -3.07 -1.09 16.59
#